data_0ddffbe79fc4bb0744a5a559f419110d
#
_entry.id   0ddffbe79fc4bb0744a5a559f419110d
#
_cell.length_a   1.000
_cell.length_b   1.000
_cell.length_c   1.000
_cell.angle_alpha   90.00
_cell.angle_beta   90.00
_cell.angle_gamma   90.00
#
_symmetry.space_group_name_H-M   'P 1'
#
loop_
_entity.id
_entity.type
_entity.pdbx_description
1 polymer ?
#
loop_
_entity_poly.entity_id
_entity_poly.type
_entity_poly.pdbx_seq_one_letter_code
_entity_poly.pdbx_strand_id
1 'polypeptide(L)' 'MNKWQCIVCGYVYDETAGDPQHGIKAGTRWNDVPADWACPECGIAKEDFEMVLLAA' A
#
# COMPACT_ATOMS: atom_id res chain seq x y z
N MET A 1 -0.78 -12.86 1.30
CA MET A 1 -0.24 -11.71 0.60
C MET A 1 0.34 -10.75 1.62
N ASN A 2 1.22 -9.87 1.18
CA ASN A 2 1.93 -8.98 2.09
C ASN A 2 1.13 -7.71 2.40
N LYS A 3 1.54 -7.03 3.45
CA LYS A 3 1.02 -5.71 3.79
C LYS A 3 2.17 -4.73 3.85
N TRP A 4 1.87 -3.48 3.46
CA TRP A 4 2.87 -2.42 3.38
C TRP A 4 2.36 -1.22 4.14
N GLN A 5 3.18 -0.68 5.01
CA GLN A 5 2.77 0.41 5.89
C GLN A 5 3.51 1.70 5.56
N CYS A 6 2.74 2.79 5.47
CA CYS A 6 3.29 4.12 5.35
C CYS A 6 4.08 4.47 6.62
N ILE A 7 5.33 4.87 6.45
CA ILE A 7 6.18 5.17 7.60
C ILE A 7 5.85 6.54 8.24
N VAL A 8 5.01 7.34 7.58
CA VAL A 8 4.66 8.67 8.06
C VAL A 8 3.36 8.66 8.84
N CYS A 9 2.28 8.14 8.26
CA CYS A 9 0.95 8.22 8.88
C CYS A 9 0.42 6.87 9.37
N GLY A 10 1.09 5.76 9.03
CA GLY A 10 0.67 4.44 9.47
C GLY A 10 -0.39 3.78 8.60
N TYR A 11 -0.76 4.39 7.47
CA TYR A 11 -1.69 3.76 6.54
C TYR A 11 -1.15 2.40 6.08
N VAL A 12 -2.00 1.38 6.03
CA VAL A 12 -1.59 0.05 5.60
C VAL A 12 -2.21 -0.28 4.26
N TYR A 13 -1.37 -0.57 3.26
CA TYR A 13 -1.81 -1.14 2.00
C TYR A 13 -1.81 -2.65 2.12
N ASP A 14 -2.98 -3.26 2.04
CA ASP A 14 -3.13 -4.71 2.07
C ASP A 14 -3.28 -5.20 0.63
N GLU A 15 -2.35 -6.04 0.18
CA GLU A 15 -2.38 -6.56 -1.18
C GLU A 15 -3.67 -7.31 -1.48
N THR A 16 -4.26 -7.95 -0.47
CA THR A 16 -5.51 -8.67 -0.64
C THR A 16 -6.68 -7.73 -0.90
N ALA A 17 -6.70 -6.60 -0.20
CA ALA A 17 -7.79 -5.63 -0.31
C ALA A 17 -7.59 -4.61 -1.44
N GLY A 18 -6.34 -4.33 -1.79
CA GLY A 18 -6.03 -3.30 -2.77
C GLY A 18 -6.42 -1.91 -2.31
N ASP A 19 -6.62 -1.03 -3.28
CA ASP A 19 -7.08 0.34 -3.03
C ASP A 19 -8.00 0.76 -4.19
N PRO A 20 -9.20 0.17 -4.28
CA PRO A 20 -10.08 0.42 -5.43
C PRO A 20 -10.48 1.88 -5.60
N GLN A 21 -10.56 2.64 -4.52
CA GLN A 21 -10.90 4.06 -4.58
C GLN A 21 -9.86 4.87 -5.34
N HIS A 22 -8.63 4.35 -5.42
CA HIS A 22 -7.52 5.02 -6.08
C HIS A 22 -7.00 4.20 -7.27
N GLY A 23 -7.84 3.33 -7.81
CA GLY A 23 -7.53 2.60 -9.03
C GLY A 23 -6.72 1.33 -8.86
N ILE A 24 -6.55 0.86 -7.64
CA ILE A 24 -5.79 -0.36 -7.35
C ILE A 24 -6.76 -1.46 -6.96
N LYS A 25 -7.02 -2.38 -7.87
CA LYS A 25 -7.99 -3.44 -7.58
C LYS A 25 -7.47 -4.41 -6.52
N ALA A 26 -8.39 -5.08 -5.83
CA ALA A 26 -8.07 -6.08 -4.84
C ALA A 26 -7.20 -7.18 -5.44
N GLY A 27 -6.21 -7.64 -4.68
CA GLY A 27 -5.28 -8.67 -5.14
C GLY A 27 -4.06 -8.13 -5.89
N THR A 28 -3.91 -6.81 -6.00
CA THR A 28 -2.74 -6.22 -6.66
C THR A 28 -1.53 -6.29 -5.73
N ARG A 29 -0.49 -6.96 -6.19
CA ARG A 29 0.77 -7.03 -5.44
C ARG A 29 1.47 -5.67 -5.43
N TRP A 30 2.25 -5.44 -4.39
CA TRP A 30 2.97 -4.18 -4.23
C TRP A 30 3.80 -3.81 -5.46
N ASN A 31 4.47 -4.79 -6.06
CA ASN A 31 5.28 -4.53 -7.25
C ASN A 31 4.45 -4.11 -8.46
N ASP A 32 3.16 -4.44 -8.47
CA ASP A 32 2.26 -4.09 -9.56
C ASP A 32 1.51 -2.79 -9.30
N VAL A 33 1.64 -2.23 -8.11
CA VAL A 33 1.09 -0.90 -7.81
C VAL A 33 1.90 0.13 -8.59
N PRO A 34 1.24 1.05 -9.33
CA PRO A 34 1.96 2.05 -10.11
C PRO A 34 2.94 2.86 -9.27
N ALA A 35 4.09 3.19 -9.85
CA ALA A 35 5.13 3.93 -9.14
C ALA A 35 4.67 5.33 -8.71
N ASP A 36 3.68 5.88 -9.40
CA ASP A 36 3.11 7.20 -9.08
C ASP A 36 1.97 7.15 -8.07
N TRP A 37 1.59 5.95 -7.60
CA TRP A 37 0.62 5.83 -6.53
C TRP A 37 1.23 6.38 -5.24
N ALA A 38 0.44 7.12 -4.50
CA ALA A 38 0.88 7.74 -3.26
C ALA A 38 -0.06 7.35 -2.13
N CYS A 39 0.41 7.50 -0.90
CA CYS A 39 -0.41 7.24 0.28
C CYS A 39 -1.69 8.07 0.23
N PRO A 40 -2.87 7.45 0.31
CA PRO A 40 -4.13 8.20 0.24
C PRO A 40 -4.38 9.05 1.48
N GLU A 41 -3.66 8.81 2.57
CA GLU A 41 -3.84 9.56 3.81
C GLU A 41 -2.92 10.77 3.91
N CYS A 42 -1.64 10.63 3.52
CA CYS A 42 -0.68 11.72 3.69
C CYS A 42 0.07 12.10 2.42
N GLY A 43 -0.07 11.32 1.34
CA GLY A 43 0.48 11.68 0.04
C GLY A 43 1.94 11.37 -0.18
N ILE A 44 2.60 10.64 0.71
CA ILE A 44 4.00 10.28 0.48
C ILE A 44 4.12 9.27 -0.65
N ALA A 45 5.31 9.18 -1.23
CA ALA A 45 5.56 8.27 -2.33
C ALA A 45 5.51 6.81 -1.89
N LYS A 46 5.21 5.94 -2.85
CA LYS A 46 5.18 4.49 -2.63
C LYS A 46 6.47 3.98 -2.01
N GLU A 47 7.60 4.52 -2.40
CA GLU A 47 8.91 4.09 -1.92
C GLU A 47 9.14 4.32 -0.42
N ASP A 48 8.30 5.14 0.20
CA ASP A 48 8.38 5.41 1.63
C ASP A 48 7.52 4.46 2.47
N PHE A 49 7.05 3.38 1.87
CA PHE A 49 6.34 2.33 2.59
C PHE A 49 7.31 1.22 2.98
N GLU A 50 7.01 0.55 4.09
CA GLU A 50 7.76 -0.62 4.53
C GLU A 50 6.87 -1.85 4.55
N MET A 51 7.44 -3.00 4.18
CA MET A 51 6.71 -4.25 4.29
C MET A 51 6.51 -4.60 5.76
N VAL A 52 5.29 -4.94 6.11
CA VAL A 52 4.92 -5.30 7.48
C VAL A 52 4.55 -6.76 7.53
N LEU A 53 5.22 -7.52 8.37
CA LEU A 53 4.85 -8.89 8.66
C LEU A 53 3.89 -8.84 9.84
N LEU A 54 2.62 -8.69 9.54
CA LEU A 54 1.60 -8.73 10.58
C LEU A 54 1.32 -10.19 10.89
N ALA A 55 1.64 -10.61 12.10
CA ALA A 55 1.26 -11.91 12.56
C ALA A 55 -0.27 -12.01 12.51
N ALA A 56 -0.74 -13.04 11.85
CA ALA A 56 -2.17 -13.24 11.72
C ALA A 56 -2.78 -13.58 13.09
#